data_a055cb0e9dff3bcba1b5911738167f60
#
_entry.id   a055cb0e9dff3bcba1b5911738167f60
#
_cell.length_a   1.000
_cell.length_b   1.000
_cell.length_c   1.000
_cell.angle_alpha   90.00
_cell.angle_beta   90.00
_cell.angle_gamma   90.00
#
_symmetry.space_group_name_H-M   'P 1'
#
loop_
_entity.id
_entity.type
_entity.pdbx_description
1 polymer ?
#
loop_
_entity_poly.entity_id
_entity_poly.type
_entity_poly.pdbx_seq_one_letter_code
_entity_poly.pdbx_strand_id
1 'polypeptide(L)'
;MGNRVVWLTGLSGAGKTTIAMAAAERFGCEVLDGDTIRDFFSNTDFSREGRERHLLGVARMAKMISKHTNVLCSFITPYEDVRLKILDILPENAMMVHVSTSLEVCEGRDAKGLYAKARSGEITNFTGITDPFDEPECAHFSLDSSGEDGKGVDDLVGQLAHLFEKPKGVLLPGRWQPLHVGHEWLIQQELDKGKRVIVGIRDTPVSESDPYSALMRKRMIEHRYRGEDVEAWIMPDIEAVSYGRKVGYEIRESQDIPSEVFKISATGVRGGNRANV
;
A
#
# COMPACT_ATOMS: atom_id res chain seq x y z
N MET A 1 -8.50 -2.42 0.31
CA MET A 1 -7.59 -1.37 0.85
C MET A 1 -6.91 -0.68 -0.32
N GLY A 2 -6.92 0.67 -0.37
CA GLY A 2 -6.18 1.43 -1.38
C GLY A 2 -4.66 1.33 -1.20
N ASN A 3 -3.90 1.84 -2.18
CA ASN A 3 -2.46 1.95 -2.05
C ASN A 3 -2.09 2.83 -0.85
N ARG A 4 -0.90 2.61 -0.30
CA ARG A 4 -0.43 3.21 0.94
C ARG A 4 0.82 4.04 0.71
N VAL A 5 0.99 5.08 1.52
CA VAL A 5 2.26 5.80 1.66
C VAL A 5 2.89 5.39 2.99
N VAL A 6 4.12 4.92 2.96
CA VAL A 6 4.94 4.68 4.14
C VAL A 6 6.10 5.66 4.13
N TRP A 7 6.17 6.50 5.14
CA TRP A 7 7.19 7.53 5.29
C TRP A 7 8.20 7.11 6.34
N LEU A 8 9.42 6.79 5.91
CA LEU A 8 10.54 6.47 6.78
C LEU A 8 11.22 7.78 7.21
N THR A 9 11.29 8.02 8.51
CA THR A 9 12.04 9.12 9.13
C THR A 9 13.20 8.59 9.96
N GLY A 10 14.25 9.37 10.20
CA GLY A 10 15.42 8.99 10.98
C GLY A 10 16.69 9.70 10.52
N LEU A 11 17.75 9.59 11.29
CA LEU A 11 19.05 10.25 11.05
C LEU A 11 19.69 9.86 9.71
N SER A 12 20.62 10.66 9.24
CA SER A 12 21.50 10.28 8.12
C SER A 12 22.25 8.99 8.49
N GLY A 13 22.40 8.05 7.55
CA GLY A 13 23.05 6.76 7.87
C GLY A 13 22.19 5.74 8.67
N ALA A 14 20.95 6.09 9.07
CA ALA A 14 20.07 5.18 9.80
C ALA A 14 19.55 3.97 8.98
N GLY A 15 19.86 3.86 7.70
CA GLY A 15 19.44 2.71 6.88
C GLY A 15 18.11 2.89 6.14
N LYS A 16 17.47 4.06 6.19
CA LYS A 16 16.17 4.34 5.54
C LYS A 16 16.11 3.96 4.07
N THR A 17 17.07 4.43 3.28
CA THR A 17 17.13 4.15 1.83
C THR A 17 17.32 2.65 1.55
N THR A 18 18.16 1.97 2.32
CA THR A 18 18.39 0.53 2.21
C THR A 18 17.11 -0.26 2.46
N ILE A 19 16.40 0.08 3.56
CA ILE A 19 15.11 -0.54 3.89
C ILE A 19 14.06 -0.22 2.81
N ALA A 20 13.98 1.04 2.36
CA ALA A 20 13.02 1.46 1.35
C ALA A 20 13.22 0.71 0.01
N MET A 21 14.46 0.59 -0.46
CA MET A 21 14.77 -0.10 -1.72
C MET A 21 14.47 -1.61 -1.64
N ALA A 22 14.88 -2.26 -0.55
CA ALA A 22 14.60 -3.69 -0.35
C ALA A 22 13.10 -3.96 -0.19
N ALA A 23 12.36 -3.09 0.52
CA ALA A 23 10.90 -3.19 0.63
C ALA A 23 10.21 -2.94 -0.71
N ALA A 24 10.70 -1.99 -1.51
CA ALA A 24 10.16 -1.71 -2.85
C ALA A 24 10.31 -2.89 -3.80
N GLU A 25 11.46 -3.55 -3.79
CA GLU A 25 11.70 -4.77 -4.56
C GLU A 25 10.74 -5.89 -4.14
N ARG A 26 10.56 -6.09 -2.84
CA ARG A 26 9.69 -7.15 -2.32
C ARG A 26 8.19 -6.89 -2.55
N PHE A 27 7.72 -5.64 -2.38
CA PHE A 27 6.29 -5.31 -2.35
C PHE A 27 5.80 -4.55 -3.59
N GLY A 28 6.67 -4.25 -4.55
CA GLY A 28 6.31 -3.52 -5.77
C GLY A 28 5.89 -2.08 -5.48
N CYS A 29 6.70 -1.33 -4.70
CA CYS A 29 6.42 0.06 -4.34
C CYS A 29 7.29 1.03 -5.14
N GLU A 30 6.79 2.25 -5.36
CA GLU A 30 7.63 3.36 -5.81
C GLU A 30 8.41 3.96 -4.64
N VAL A 31 9.67 4.35 -4.87
CA VAL A 31 10.52 4.97 -3.84
C VAL A 31 10.76 6.43 -4.14
N LEU A 32 10.47 7.28 -3.15
CA LEU A 32 10.88 8.68 -3.13
C LEU A 32 12.02 8.81 -2.09
N ASP A 33 13.25 8.87 -2.60
CA ASP A 33 14.45 9.02 -1.77
C ASP A 33 14.92 10.47 -1.68
N GLY A 34 15.37 10.88 -0.50
CA GLY A 34 15.71 12.27 -0.20
C GLY A 34 16.80 12.87 -1.08
N ASP A 35 17.85 12.11 -1.36
CA ASP A 35 18.95 12.60 -2.20
C ASP A 35 18.50 12.66 -3.66
N THR A 36 17.86 11.62 -4.16
CA THR A 36 17.34 11.55 -5.53
C THR A 36 16.36 12.69 -5.84
N ILE A 37 15.41 12.94 -4.93
CA ILE A 37 14.40 13.99 -5.14
C ILE A 37 15.02 15.39 -5.02
N ARG A 38 16.00 15.58 -4.14
CA ARG A 38 16.74 16.87 -4.08
C ARG A 38 17.53 17.12 -5.35
N ASP A 39 18.22 16.11 -5.86
CA ASP A 39 18.96 16.21 -7.12
C ASP A 39 18.02 16.54 -8.28
N PHE A 40 16.92 15.81 -8.40
CA PHE A 40 15.89 16.04 -9.43
C PHE A 40 15.38 17.49 -9.45
N PHE A 41 15.16 18.11 -8.28
CA PHE A 41 14.72 19.50 -8.17
C PHE A 41 15.87 20.51 -8.05
N SER A 42 17.12 20.08 -8.12
CA SER A 42 18.31 20.92 -7.88
C SER A 42 18.20 21.72 -6.57
N ASN A 43 17.63 21.11 -5.53
CA ASN A 43 17.34 21.76 -4.25
C ASN A 43 18.49 21.58 -3.27
N THR A 44 19.25 22.66 -3.04
CA THR A 44 20.38 22.73 -2.11
C THR A 44 20.05 23.50 -0.82
N ASP A 45 18.80 23.91 -0.62
CA ASP A 45 18.39 24.65 0.58
C ASP A 45 18.16 23.68 1.74
N PHE A 46 19.08 23.69 2.72
CA PHE A 46 19.03 22.90 3.93
C PHE A 46 18.62 23.71 5.18
N SER A 47 18.18 24.97 5.00
CA SER A 47 17.54 25.73 6.08
C SER A 47 16.27 25.02 6.58
N ARG A 48 15.80 25.37 7.78
CA ARG A 48 14.55 24.83 8.32
C ARG A 48 13.39 25.03 7.35
N GLU A 49 13.23 26.24 6.84
CA GLU A 49 12.17 26.61 5.91
C GLU A 49 12.33 25.91 4.55
N GLY A 50 13.56 25.76 4.08
CA GLY A 50 13.87 25.02 2.85
C GLY A 50 13.56 23.53 2.97
N ARG A 51 13.89 22.91 4.11
CA ARG A 51 13.54 21.52 4.42
C ARG A 51 12.03 21.34 4.49
N GLU A 52 11.31 22.19 5.22
CA GLU A 52 9.85 22.13 5.34
C GLU A 52 9.18 22.22 3.97
N ARG A 53 9.51 23.25 3.19
CA ARG A 53 8.95 23.46 1.84
C ARG A 53 9.18 22.24 0.95
N HIS A 54 10.38 21.68 0.97
CA HIS A 54 10.74 20.49 0.19
C HIS A 54 9.92 19.28 0.61
N LEU A 55 9.88 18.96 1.89
CA LEU A 55 9.19 17.78 2.42
C LEU A 55 7.68 17.85 2.21
N LEU A 56 7.05 19.01 2.37
CA LEU A 56 5.62 19.19 2.06
C LEU A 56 5.33 19.04 0.56
N GLY A 57 6.26 19.45 -0.30
CA GLY A 57 6.20 19.20 -1.74
C GLY A 57 6.24 17.72 -2.06
N VAL A 58 7.18 16.98 -1.45
CA VAL A 58 7.29 15.52 -1.58
C VAL A 58 6.04 14.81 -1.06
N ALA A 59 5.46 15.25 0.06
CA ALA A 59 4.23 14.65 0.59
C ALA A 59 3.05 14.77 -0.40
N ARG A 60 2.92 15.91 -1.08
CA ARG A 60 1.90 16.07 -2.14
C ARG A 60 2.17 15.15 -3.34
N MET A 61 3.44 15.00 -3.74
CA MET A 61 3.84 14.07 -4.80
C MET A 61 3.52 12.62 -4.40
N ALA A 62 3.90 12.19 -3.19
CA ALA A 62 3.60 10.85 -2.67
C ALA A 62 2.10 10.57 -2.66
N LYS A 63 1.27 11.55 -2.24
CA LYS A 63 -0.19 11.44 -2.31
C LYS A 63 -0.72 11.27 -3.74
N MET A 64 -0.13 11.92 -4.73
CA MET A 64 -0.53 11.77 -6.13
C MET A 64 -0.17 10.38 -6.66
N ILE A 65 1.04 9.91 -6.41
CA ILE A 65 1.55 8.61 -6.85
C ILE A 65 0.77 7.48 -6.16
N SER A 66 0.41 7.64 -4.88
CA SER A 66 -0.33 6.63 -4.12
C SER A 66 -1.74 6.32 -4.65
N LYS A 67 -2.27 7.12 -5.57
CA LYS A 67 -3.50 6.76 -6.29
C LYS A 67 -3.31 5.54 -7.21
N HIS A 68 -2.09 5.23 -7.60
CA HIS A 68 -1.78 4.19 -8.59
C HIS A 68 -0.94 3.04 -8.03
N THR A 69 -0.08 3.32 -7.06
CA THR A 69 0.82 2.32 -6.46
C THR A 69 1.12 2.65 -5.00
N ASN A 70 1.69 1.70 -4.25
CA ASN A 70 2.25 1.97 -2.93
C ASN A 70 3.50 2.84 -3.06
N VAL A 71 3.74 3.71 -2.09
CA VAL A 71 4.88 4.64 -2.08
C VAL A 71 5.66 4.51 -0.78
N LEU A 72 6.98 4.37 -0.91
CA LEU A 72 7.94 4.45 0.19
C LEU A 72 8.70 5.76 0.11
N CYS A 73 8.61 6.58 1.14
CA CYS A 73 9.34 7.83 1.26
C CYS A 73 10.51 7.65 2.23
N SER A 74 11.73 7.98 1.82
CA SER A 74 12.95 7.85 2.62
C SER A 74 13.58 9.23 2.85
N PHE A 75 13.25 9.87 3.98
CA PHE A 75 13.70 11.24 4.30
C PHE A 75 14.12 11.35 5.77
N ILE A 76 15.04 12.27 6.10
CA ILE A 76 15.42 12.53 7.49
C ILE A 76 14.20 13.06 8.27
N THR A 77 13.51 14.06 7.75
CA THR A 77 12.31 14.70 8.35
C THR A 77 12.53 15.06 9.82
N PRO A 78 13.42 16.01 10.14
CA PRO A 78 13.96 16.17 11.48
C PRO A 78 12.99 16.79 12.49
N TYR A 79 11.95 17.51 12.05
CA TYR A 79 11.10 18.31 12.93
C TYR A 79 9.72 17.69 13.08
N GLU A 80 9.22 17.56 14.33
CA GLU A 80 7.93 16.94 14.63
C GLU A 80 6.75 17.69 14.03
N ASP A 81 6.75 19.03 14.09
CA ASP A 81 5.70 19.85 13.50
C ASP A 81 5.60 19.65 11.97
N VAL A 82 6.72 19.40 11.30
CA VAL A 82 6.75 19.10 9.86
C VAL A 82 6.22 17.69 9.57
N ARG A 83 6.53 16.71 10.43
CA ARG A 83 5.97 15.34 10.31
C ARG A 83 4.44 15.34 10.41
N LEU A 84 3.90 16.09 11.38
CA LEU A 84 2.45 16.25 11.53
C LEU A 84 1.81 16.88 10.28
N LYS A 85 2.40 17.96 9.74
CA LYS A 85 1.92 18.58 8.49
C LYS A 85 2.00 17.62 7.29
N ILE A 86 3.00 16.74 7.26
CA ILE A 86 3.11 15.69 6.23
C ILE A 86 1.95 14.71 6.36
N LEU A 87 1.66 14.22 7.56
CA LEU A 87 0.56 13.30 7.80
C LEU A 87 -0.80 13.90 7.43
N ASP A 88 -1.02 15.19 7.68
CA ASP A 88 -2.24 15.91 7.26
C ASP A 88 -2.41 15.97 5.73
N ILE A 89 -1.30 16.00 4.99
CA ILE A 89 -1.32 16.00 3.52
C ILE A 89 -1.58 14.60 2.97
N LEU A 90 -0.99 13.57 3.56
CA LEU A 90 -1.01 12.21 3.07
C LEU A 90 -2.40 11.57 3.17
N PRO A 91 -2.66 10.43 2.51
CA PRO A 91 -3.90 9.67 2.74
C PRO A 91 -4.03 9.20 4.19
N GLU A 92 -5.26 9.03 4.68
CA GLU A 92 -5.55 8.58 6.06
C GLU A 92 -4.88 7.24 6.43
N ASN A 93 -4.62 6.39 5.44
CA ASN A 93 -3.95 5.11 5.65
C ASN A 93 -2.42 5.22 5.54
N ALA A 94 -1.86 6.43 5.47
CA ALA A 94 -0.41 6.62 5.47
C ALA A 94 0.20 6.25 6.83
N MET A 95 1.45 5.78 6.80
CA MET A 95 2.17 5.39 8.01
C MET A 95 3.50 6.14 8.09
N MET A 96 3.77 6.74 9.25
CA MET A 96 5.08 7.27 9.60
C MET A 96 5.84 6.20 10.37
N VAL A 97 7.04 5.86 9.95
CA VAL A 97 7.88 4.83 10.55
C VAL A 97 9.23 5.44 10.91
N HIS A 98 9.60 5.34 12.17
CA HIS A 98 10.90 5.80 12.65
C HIS A 98 11.96 4.72 12.47
N VAL A 99 13.01 5.00 11.70
CA VAL A 99 14.21 4.18 11.68
C VAL A 99 15.13 4.68 12.80
N SER A 100 15.02 4.04 13.98
CA SER A 100 15.48 4.52 15.30
C SER A 100 16.94 4.19 15.59
N THR A 101 17.78 4.12 14.58
CA THR A 101 19.23 3.91 14.76
C THR A 101 19.86 5.07 15.51
N SER A 102 20.63 4.78 16.54
CA SER A 102 21.27 5.80 17.39
C SER A 102 22.24 6.70 16.61
N LEU A 103 22.44 7.91 17.10
CA LEU A 103 23.39 8.85 16.50
C LEU A 103 24.80 8.27 16.45
N GLU A 104 25.22 7.57 17.51
CA GLU A 104 26.54 6.94 17.61
C GLU A 104 26.76 5.90 16.50
N VAL A 105 25.77 5.03 16.27
CA VAL A 105 25.83 4.03 15.19
C VAL A 105 25.79 4.70 13.82
N CYS A 106 24.95 5.73 13.62
CA CYS A 106 24.89 6.47 12.37
C CYS A 106 26.21 7.17 12.05
N GLU A 107 26.83 7.82 13.06
CA GLU A 107 28.12 8.48 12.95
C GLU A 107 29.26 7.48 12.71
N GLY A 108 29.23 6.34 13.39
CA GLY A 108 30.20 5.25 13.16
C GLY A 108 30.13 4.65 11.76
N ARG A 109 28.95 4.60 11.16
CA ARG A 109 28.77 4.17 9.75
C ARG A 109 29.30 5.19 8.76
N ASP A 110 29.01 6.44 8.97
CA ASP A 110 29.30 7.63 8.13
C ASP A 110 29.59 7.34 6.64
N ALA A 111 28.73 6.54 6.02
CA ALA A 111 28.93 5.98 4.66
C ALA A 111 29.17 7.06 3.57
N LYS A 112 28.78 8.30 3.82
CA LYS A 112 28.93 9.44 2.90
C LYS A 112 29.98 10.47 3.38
N GLY A 113 30.64 10.26 4.51
CA GLY A 113 31.58 11.19 5.12
C GLY A 113 30.94 12.50 5.61
N LEU A 114 29.61 12.52 5.78
CA LEU A 114 28.88 13.75 6.13
C LEU A 114 29.01 14.10 7.62
N TYR A 115 29.10 13.12 8.49
CA TYR A 115 29.30 13.34 9.93
C TYR A 115 30.68 13.94 10.21
N ALA A 116 31.72 13.40 9.58
CA ALA A 116 33.08 13.96 9.68
C ALA A 116 33.11 15.42 9.25
N LYS A 117 32.46 15.78 8.15
CA LYS A 117 32.35 17.15 7.63
C LYS A 117 31.53 18.07 8.54
N ALA A 118 30.47 17.55 9.16
CA ALA A 118 29.67 18.31 10.13
C ALA A 118 30.46 18.59 11.42
N ARG A 119 31.21 17.59 11.91
CA ARG A 119 32.09 17.75 13.08
C ARG A 119 33.25 18.72 12.83
N SER A 120 33.80 18.74 11.63
CA SER A 120 34.85 19.71 11.25
C SER A 120 34.32 21.13 11.00
N GLY A 121 32.98 21.32 10.98
CA GLY A 121 32.36 22.62 10.68
C GLY A 121 32.28 22.95 9.18
N GLU A 122 32.63 22.02 8.29
CA GLU A 122 32.52 22.19 6.84
C GLU A 122 31.03 22.21 6.40
N ILE A 123 30.18 21.43 7.09
CA ILE A 123 28.75 21.43 6.86
C ILE A 123 28.04 22.04 8.07
N THR A 124 27.21 23.05 7.82
CA THR A 124 26.30 23.67 8.79
C THR A 124 24.91 23.08 8.64
N ASN A 125 24.05 23.23 9.66
CA ASN A 125 22.66 22.73 9.66
C ASN A 125 22.57 21.20 9.42
N PHE A 126 23.49 20.41 9.97
CA PHE A 126 23.50 18.96 9.85
C PHE A 126 22.69 18.34 10.98
N THR A 127 21.61 17.66 10.64
CA THR A 127 20.68 17.03 11.59
C THR A 127 21.37 16.03 12.51
N GLY A 128 21.18 16.20 13.79
CA GLY A 128 21.78 15.37 14.85
C GLY A 128 23.15 15.87 15.35
N ILE A 129 23.77 16.89 14.68
CA ILE A 129 25.04 17.48 15.12
C ILE A 129 24.89 18.98 15.38
N THR A 130 24.58 19.78 14.36
CA THR A 130 24.43 21.24 14.45
C THR A 130 22.99 21.70 14.25
N ASP A 131 22.08 20.79 13.93
CA ASP A 131 20.66 21.01 13.76
C ASP A 131 19.91 19.89 14.50
N PRO A 132 18.79 20.18 15.19
CA PRO A 132 18.09 19.17 16.00
C PRO A 132 17.45 18.08 15.15
N PHE A 133 17.24 16.93 15.79
CA PHE A 133 16.34 15.89 15.35
C PHE A 133 15.35 15.65 16.49
N ASP A 134 14.10 16.09 16.31
CA ASP A 134 13.05 15.89 17.29
C ASP A 134 12.67 14.41 17.34
N GLU A 135 12.39 13.87 18.52
CA GLU A 135 11.87 12.50 18.65
C GLU A 135 10.56 12.36 17.88
N PRO A 136 10.41 11.34 17.01
CA PRO A 136 9.21 11.15 16.20
C PRO A 136 8.02 10.61 17.03
N GLU A 137 7.34 11.48 17.80
CA GLU A 137 6.18 11.11 18.62
C GLU A 137 4.99 10.66 17.78
N CYS A 138 4.85 11.20 16.55
CA CYS A 138 3.82 10.80 15.60
C CYS A 138 4.12 9.50 14.84
N ALA A 139 5.25 8.84 15.08
CA ALA A 139 5.59 7.59 14.43
C ALA A 139 4.65 6.46 14.87
N HIS A 140 4.10 5.72 13.93
CA HIS A 140 3.20 4.59 14.19
C HIS A 140 3.94 3.40 14.80
N PHE A 141 5.21 3.21 14.43
CA PHE A 141 6.15 2.27 15.04
C PHE A 141 7.59 2.59 14.64
N SER A 142 8.54 1.92 15.28
CA SER A 142 9.97 2.12 15.03
C SER A 142 10.63 0.84 14.53
N LEU A 143 11.65 1.02 13.68
CA LEU A 143 12.54 -0.04 13.18
C LEU A 143 13.96 0.26 13.66
N ASP A 144 14.51 -0.58 14.49
CA ASP A 144 15.92 -0.48 14.85
C ASP A 144 16.80 -1.17 13.81
N SER A 145 17.61 -0.41 13.12
CA SER A 145 18.57 -0.91 12.14
C SER A 145 20.02 -0.90 12.64
N SER A 146 20.25 -0.80 13.97
CA SER A 146 21.60 -0.84 14.54
C SER A 146 22.35 -2.13 14.18
N GLY A 147 21.60 -3.23 14.08
CA GLY A 147 22.14 -4.58 13.93
C GLY A 147 22.55 -5.22 15.26
N GLU A 148 22.35 -4.52 16.39
CA GLU A 148 22.72 -5.02 17.72
C GLU A 148 21.88 -6.24 18.14
N ASP A 149 20.64 -6.33 17.65
CA ASP A 149 19.74 -7.46 17.89
C ASP A 149 19.90 -8.61 16.87
N GLY A 150 20.91 -8.53 16.00
CA GLY A 150 21.20 -9.51 14.96
C GLY A 150 20.24 -9.50 13.76
N LYS A 151 19.29 -8.56 13.70
CA LYS A 151 18.38 -8.44 12.57
C LYS A 151 19.05 -7.81 11.36
N GLY A 152 18.86 -8.44 10.23
CA GLY A 152 19.27 -7.91 8.90
C GLY A 152 18.18 -7.05 8.24
N VAL A 153 18.50 -6.55 7.06
CA VAL A 153 17.56 -5.74 6.26
C VAL A 153 16.28 -6.52 5.94
N ASP A 154 16.39 -7.81 5.63
CA ASP A 154 15.24 -8.67 5.31
C ASP A 154 14.27 -8.81 6.49
N ASP A 155 14.78 -8.86 7.72
CA ASP A 155 13.96 -8.91 8.94
C ASP A 155 13.21 -7.59 9.13
N LEU A 156 13.87 -6.46 8.89
CA LEU A 156 13.25 -5.13 8.97
C LEU A 156 12.18 -4.94 7.89
N VAL A 157 12.47 -5.38 6.67
CA VAL A 157 11.48 -5.39 5.57
C VAL A 157 10.32 -6.32 5.91
N GLY A 158 10.59 -7.47 6.55
CA GLY A 158 9.56 -8.38 7.06
C GLY A 158 8.59 -7.72 8.03
N GLN A 159 9.07 -6.81 8.88
CA GLN A 159 8.21 -6.04 9.79
C GLN A 159 7.28 -5.07 9.06
N LEU A 160 7.64 -4.63 7.84
CA LEU A 160 6.79 -3.79 7.00
C LEU A 160 5.74 -4.59 6.21
N ALA A 161 5.84 -5.92 6.15
CA ALA A 161 5.00 -6.77 5.31
C ALA A 161 3.50 -6.53 5.56
N HIS A 162 3.07 -6.41 6.81
CA HIS A 162 1.67 -6.18 7.18
C HIS A 162 1.09 -4.86 6.63
N LEU A 163 1.95 -3.92 6.19
CA LEU A 163 1.53 -2.66 5.58
C LEU A 163 1.21 -2.80 4.09
N PHE A 164 1.82 -3.76 3.41
CA PHE A 164 1.78 -3.89 1.96
C PHE A 164 1.14 -5.19 1.49
N GLU A 165 1.32 -6.28 2.24
CA GLU A 165 0.77 -7.57 1.88
C GLU A 165 -0.75 -7.56 2.07
N LYS A 166 -1.45 -7.80 0.99
CA LYS A 166 -2.89 -8.00 1.06
C LYS A 166 -3.15 -9.38 1.66
N PRO A 167 -4.09 -9.51 2.61
CA PRO A 167 -4.46 -10.82 3.12
C PRO A 167 -4.89 -11.73 1.96
N LYS A 168 -4.58 -13.02 2.08
CA LYS A 168 -5.04 -14.02 1.10
C LYS A 168 -6.55 -13.96 0.99
N GLY A 169 -7.05 -13.91 -0.25
CA GLY A 169 -8.48 -13.84 -0.53
C GLY A 169 -8.98 -15.05 -1.31
N VAL A 170 -10.30 -15.21 -1.33
CA VAL A 170 -10.99 -16.16 -2.19
C VAL A 170 -11.36 -15.48 -3.49
N LEU A 171 -10.91 -16.01 -4.62
CA LEU A 171 -11.27 -15.50 -5.94
C LEU A 171 -12.59 -16.15 -6.39
N LEU A 172 -13.56 -15.32 -6.69
CA LEU A 172 -14.85 -15.71 -7.26
C LEU A 172 -14.93 -15.22 -8.72
N PRO A 173 -14.52 -16.02 -9.71
CA PRO A 173 -14.55 -15.61 -11.11
C PRO A 173 -15.94 -15.77 -11.71
N GLY A 174 -16.41 -14.77 -12.48
CA GLY A 174 -17.72 -14.83 -13.10
C GLY A 174 -18.01 -13.69 -14.06
N ARG A 175 -19.18 -13.72 -14.71
CA ARG A 175 -19.65 -12.62 -15.55
C ARG A 175 -20.27 -11.49 -14.74
N TRP A 176 -20.96 -11.80 -13.65
CA TRP A 176 -21.59 -10.84 -12.74
C TRP A 176 -22.58 -9.89 -13.46
N GLN A 177 -23.48 -10.43 -14.25
CA GLN A 177 -24.36 -9.73 -15.20
C GLN A 177 -25.86 -9.97 -14.94
N PRO A 178 -26.56 -9.13 -14.19
CA PRO A 178 -26.08 -8.17 -13.18
C PRO A 178 -25.71 -8.87 -11.87
N LEU A 179 -25.26 -8.09 -10.89
CA LEU A 179 -25.18 -8.56 -9.50
C LEU A 179 -26.60 -8.90 -9.03
N HIS A 180 -26.77 -10.04 -8.41
CA HIS A 180 -28.06 -10.54 -7.89
C HIS A 180 -27.84 -11.36 -6.62
N VAL A 181 -28.94 -11.69 -5.92
CA VAL A 181 -28.91 -12.38 -4.61
C VAL A 181 -28.05 -13.66 -4.62
N GLY A 182 -28.01 -14.40 -5.71
CA GLY A 182 -27.12 -15.57 -5.83
C GLY A 182 -25.64 -15.22 -5.80
N HIS A 183 -25.27 -14.10 -6.41
CA HIS A 183 -23.91 -13.59 -6.34
C HIS A 183 -23.58 -13.04 -4.94
N GLU A 184 -24.53 -12.32 -4.33
CA GLU A 184 -24.37 -11.79 -2.98
C GLU A 184 -24.21 -12.93 -1.97
N TRP A 185 -24.99 -14.00 -2.12
CA TRP A 185 -24.86 -15.19 -1.28
C TRP A 185 -23.45 -15.81 -1.37
N LEU A 186 -22.88 -15.95 -2.57
CA LEU A 186 -21.53 -16.49 -2.74
C LEU A 186 -20.47 -15.62 -2.05
N ILE A 187 -20.58 -14.30 -2.17
CA ILE A 187 -19.68 -13.37 -1.51
C ILE A 187 -19.82 -13.46 0.01
N GLN A 188 -21.08 -13.46 0.50
CA GLN A 188 -21.34 -13.49 1.93
C GLN A 188 -20.84 -14.76 2.60
N GLN A 189 -20.95 -15.92 1.94
CA GLN A 189 -20.42 -17.19 2.45
C GLN A 189 -18.92 -17.15 2.77
N GLU A 190 -18.14 -16.41 2.02
CA GLU A 190 -16.70 -16.29 2.28
C GLU A 190 -16.40 -15.16 3.28
N LEU A 191 -17.18 -14.09 3.30
CA LEU A 191 -17.07 -13.02 4.30
C LEU A 191 -17.42 -13.56 5.70
N ASP A 192 -18.46 -14.38 5.83
CA ASP A 192 -18.87 -15.00 7.11
C ASP A 192 -17.77 -15.93 7.69
N LYS A 193 -16.89 -16.45 6.84
CA LYS A 193 -15.70 -17.21 7.25
C LYS A 193 -14.50 -16.31 7.58
N GLY A 194 -14.69 -14.99 7.60
CA GLY A 194 -13.61 -14.01 7.80
C GLY A 194 -12.59 -13.97 6.66
N LYS A 195 -12.99 -14.34 5.44
CA LYS A 195 -12.11 -14.34 4.27
C LYS A 195 -12.31 -13.05 3.49
N ARG A 196 -11.19 -12.50 2.97
CA ARG A 196 -11.23 -11.51 1.93
C ARG A 196 -11.78 -12.11 0.64
N VAL A 197 -12.63 -11.38 -0.06
CA VAL A 197 -13.22 -11.82 -1.33
C VAL A 197 -12.68 -10.99 -2.49
N ILE A 198 -12.24 -11.66 -3.53
CA ILE A 198 -11.82 -11.05 -4.79
C ILE A 198 -12.83 -11.47 -5.86
N VAL A 199 -13.63 -10.52 -6.31
CA VAL A 199 -14.60 -10.74 -7.38
C VAL A 199 -13.91 -10.57 -8.72
N GLY A 200 -13.65 -11.67 -9.44
CA GLY A 200 -13.04 -11.67 -10.77
C GLY A 200 -14.10 -11.47 -11.85
N ILE A 201 -14.16 -10.29 -12.42
CA ILE A 201 -15.13 -9.91 -13.46
C ILE A 201 -14.52 -10.22 -14.83
N ARG A 202 -15.07 -11.19 -15.55
CA ARG A 202 -14.63 -11.51 -16.91
C ARG A 202 -14.98 -10.35 -17.85
N ASP A 203 -14.02 -9.86 -18.64
CA ASP A 203 -14.22 -8.77 -19.60
C ASP A 203 -14.87 -9.29 -20.88
N THR A 204 -16.16 -9.58 -20.77
CA THR A 204 -16.98 -10.03 -21.91
C THR A 204 -17.50 -8.84 -22.73
N PRO A 205 -17.64 -8.98 -24.05
CA PRO A 205 -18.28 -7.97 -24.88
C PRO A 205 -19.70 -7.63 -24.41
N VAL A 206 -20.08 -6.37 -24.54
CA VAL A 206 -21.46 -5.93 -24.26
C VAL A 206 -22.39 -6.46 -25.34
N SER A 207 -23.52 -7.07 -24.95
CA SER A 207 -24.54 -7.63 -25.83
C SER A 207 -25.91 -7.52 -25.16
N GLU A 208 -26.98 -7.93 -25.86
CA GLU A 208 -28.31 -7.98 -25.24
C GLU A 208 -28.36 -8.93 -24.03
N SER A 209 -27.59 -10.02 -24.07
CA SER A 209 -27.47 -10.94 -22.94
C SER A 209 -26.50 -10.47 -21.84
N ASP A 210 -25.59 -9.57 -22.14
CA ASP A 210 -24.57 -9.03 -21.23
C ASP A 210 -24.53 -7.50 -21.33
N PRO A 211 -25.56 -6.77 -20.83
CA PRO A 211 -25.75 -5.35 -21.13
C PRO A 211 -24.79 -4.41 -20.39
N TYR A 212 -24.07 -4.89 -19.37
CA TYR A 212 -23.18 -4.07 -18.55
C TYR A 212 -21.72 -4.32 -18.89
N SER A 213 -20.95 -3.26 -19.16
CA SER A 213 -19.50 -3.36 -19.34
C SER A 213 -18.81 -3.85 -18.08
N ALA A 214 -17.62 -4.45 -18.19
CA ALA A 214 -16.84 -4.89 -17.03
C ALA A 214 -16.59 -3.76 -16.02
N LEU A 215 -16.34 -2.55 -16.51
CA LEU A 215 -16.15 -1.37 -15.65
C LEU A 215 -17.41 -1.00 -14.87
N MET A 216 -18.59 -1.09 -15.50
CA MET A 216 -19.85 -0.80 -14.84
C MET A 216 -20.15 -1.84 -13.76
N ARG A 217 -19.95 -3.12 -14.04
CA ARG A 217 -20.09 -4.22 -13.07
C ARG A 217 -19.13 -4.06 -11.88
N LYS A 218 -17.88 -3.68 -12.15
CA LYS A 218 -16.91 -3.37 -11.09
C LYS A 218 -17.43 -2.28 -10.16
N ARG A 219 -17.90 -1.16 -10.71
CA ARG A 219 -18.46 -0.06 -9.91
C ARG A 219 -19.68 -0.46 -9.08
N MET A 220 -20.53 -1.33 -9.61
CA MET A 220 -21.71 -1.86 -8.88
C MET A 220 -21.28 -2.67 -7.66
N ILE A 221 -20.28 -3.56 -7.83
CA ILE A 221 -19.75 -4.38 -6.75
C ILE A 221 -19.04 -3.50 -5.71
N GLU A 222 -18.17 -2.60 -6.12
CA GLU A 222 -17.46 -1.68 -5.23
C GLU A 222 -18.42 -0.75 -4.44
N HIS A 223 -19.52 -0.37 -5.06
CA HIS A 223 -20.55 0.42 -4.39
C HIS A 223 -21.32 -0.41 -3.35
N ARG A 224 -21.73 -1.63 -3.73
CA ARG A 224 -22.54 -2.53 -2.88
C ARG A 224 -21.78 -2.98 -1.64
N TYR A 225 -20.48 -3.25 -1.77
CA TYR A 225 -19.62 -3.76 -0.70
C TYR A 225 -18.65 -2.72 -0.15
N ARG A 226 -19.03 -1.45 -0.21
CA ARG A 226 -18.20 -0.37 0.35
C ARG A 226 -18.01 -0.55 1.86
N GLY A 227 -16.74 -0.66 2.29
CA GLY A 227 -16.37 -0.88 3.70
C GLY A 227 -16.23 -2.34 4.10
N GLU A 228 -16.57 -3.28 3.23
CA GLU A 228 -16.35 -4.71 3.42
C GLU A 228 -15.04 -5.17 2.75
N ASP A 229 -14.51 -6.32 3.16
CA ASP A 229 -13.26 -6.86 2.59
C ASP A 229 -13.49 -7.57 1.24
N VAL A 230 -14.09 -6.82 0.32
CA VAL A 230 -14.39 -7.24 -1.06
C VAL A 230 -13.65 -6.34 -2.04
N GLU A 231 -12.95 -6.94 -2.97
CA GLU A 231 -12.26 -6.24 -4.06
C GLU A 231 -12.73 -6.77 -5.41
N ALA A 232 -12.99 -5.90 -6.37
CA ALA A 232 -13.42 -6.28 -7.71
C ALA A 232 -12.30 -6.06 -8.74
N TRP A 233 -11.93 -7.13 -9.46
CA TRP A 233 -10.91 -7.12 -10.50
C TRP A 233 -11.54 -7.38 -11.87
N ILE A 234 -11.18 -6.58 -12.86
CA ILE A 234 -11.47 -6.90 -14.25
C ILE A 234 -10.36 -7.85 -14.73
N MET A 235 -10.75 -9.02 -15.19
CA MET A 235 -9.85 -10.04 -15.71
C MET A 235 -10.20 -10.33 -17.17
N PRO A 236 -9.23 -10.76 -17.99
CA PRO A 236 -9.53 -11.17 -19.36
C PRO A 236 -10.68 -12.19 -19.41
N ASP A 237 -11.40 -12.24 -20.53
CA ASP A 237 -12.37 -13.31 -20.77
C ASP A 237 -11.60 -14.62 -20.94
N ILE A 238 -11.70 -15.51 -19.96
CA ILE A 238 -10.96 -16.77 -19.90
C ILE A 238 -11.83 -17.94 -20.33
N GLU A 239 -11.25 -18.84 -21.10
CA GLU A 239 -11.89 -20.08 -21.52
C GLU A 239 -11.84 -21.17 -20.44
N ALA A 240 -10.69 -21.26 -19.75
CA ALA A 240 -10.46 -22.26 -18.73
C ALA A 240 -9.45 -21.79 -17.66
N VAL A 241 -9.52 -22.40 -16.49
CA VAL A 241 -8.47 -22.31 -15.46
C VAL A 241 -7.71 -23.63 -15.44
N SER A 242 -6.43 -23.57 -15.82
CA SER A 242 -5.54 -24.72 -15.73
C SER A 242 -4.57 -24.52 -14.58
N TYR A 243 -4.35 -25.55 -13.76
CA TYR A 243 -3.47 -25.47 -12.60
C TYR A 243 -2.55 -26.69 -12.53
N GLY A 244 -1.30 -26.43 -12.09
CA GLY A 244 -0.30 -27.46 -11.86
C GLY A 244 -0.40 -28.09 -10.46
N ARG A 245 0.45 -29.07 -10.19
CA ARG A 245 0.55 -29.67 -8.85
C ARG A 245 1.13 -28.67 -7.84
N LYS A 246 0.58 -28.62 -6.60
CA LYS A 246 1.07 -27.78 -5.50
C LYS A 246 1.01 -26.27 -5.78
N VAL A 247 -0.08 -25.80 -6.35
CA VAL A 247 -0.26 -24.36 -6.65
C VAL A 247 -0.44 -23.46 -5.42
N GLY A 248 -0.50 -24.01 -4.21
CA GLY A 248 -0.57 -23.22 -2.97
C GLY A 248 -1.94 -22.63 -2.66
N TYR A 249 -2.99 -22.95 -3.43
CA TYR A 249 -4.38 -22.59 -3.14
C TYR A 249 -5.32 -23.78 -3.31
N GLU A 250 -6.48 -23.70 -2.67
CA GLU A 250 -7.53 -24.71 -2.72
C GLU A 250 -8.55 -24.33 -3.80
N ILE A 251 -8.99 -25.31 -4.58
CA ILE A 251 -10.12 -25.16 -5.50
C ILE A 251 -11.34 -25.73 -4.81
N ARG A 252 -12.36 -24.91 -4.66
CA ARG A 252 -13.63 -25.28 -4.05
C ARG A 252 -14.76 -25.09 -5.05
N GLU A 253 -15.64 -26.04 -5.11
CA GLU A 253 -16.96 -25.87 -5.70
C GLU A 253 -17.93 -25.47 -4.59
N SER A 254 -18.73 -24.43 -4.81
CA SER A 254 -19.74 -24.04 -3.83
C SER A 254 -20.79 -25.12 -3.73
N GLN A 255 -20.81 -25.80 -2.59
CA GLN A 255 -21.79 -26.83 -2.25
C GLN A 255 -22.89 -26.21 -1.39
N ASP A 256 -24.05 -26.90 -1.30
CA ASP A 256 -25.18 -26.49 -0.44
C ASP A 256 -25.79 -25.13 -0.80
N ILE A 257 -25.79 -24.76 -2.08
CA ILE A 257 -26.49 -23.56 -2.55
C ILE A 257 -28.00 -23.75 -2.26
N PRO A 258 -28.63 -22.87 -1.47
CA PRO A 258 -30.07 -22.98 -1.18
C PRO A 258 -30.88 -23.04 -2.48
N SER A 259 -31.90 -23.91 -2.49
CA SER A 259 -32.74 -24.13 -3.70
C SER A 259 -33.39 -22.85 -4.23
N GLU A 260 -33.64 -21.89 -3.35
CA GLU A 260 -34.16 -20.55 -3.67
C GLU A 260 -33.13 -19.71 -4.41
N VAL A 261 -31.86 -19.75 -3.98
CA VAL A 261 -30.73 -19.06 -4.61
C VAL A 261 -30.36 -19.72 -5.93
N PHE A 262 -30.37 -21.06 -5.99
CA PHE A 262 -30.05 -21.83 -7.20
C PHE A 262 -30.98 -21.53 -8.38
N LYS A 263 -32.26 -21.20 -8.11
CA LYS A 263 -33.25 -20.84 -9.14
C LYS A 263 -33.08 -19.43 -9.71
N ILE A 264 -32.27 -18.59 -9.05
CA ILE A 264 -32.04 -17.22 -9.49
C ILE A 264 -30.93 -17.22 -10.56
N SER A 265 -31.27 -16.79 -11.76
CA SER A 265 -30.29 -16.59 -12.83
C SER A 265 -30.32 -15.15 -13.31
N ALA A 266 -29.19 -14.67 -13.82
CA ALA A 266 -29.10 -13.35 -14.41
C ALA A 266 -30.15 -13.11 -15.53
N THR A 267 -30.51 -14.16 -16.26
CA THR A 267 -31.55 -14.13 -17.30
C THR A 267 -32.92 -13.87 -16.69
N GLY A 268 -33.26 -14.53 -15.57
CA GLY A 268 -34.53 -14.32 -14.86
C GLY A 268 -34.64 -12.90 -14.29
N VAL A 269 -33.55 -12.37 -13.75
CA VAL A 269 -33.52 -11.00 -13.19
C VAL A 269 -33.70 -9.95 -14.27
N ARG A 270 -33.16 -10.15 -15.48
CA ARG A 270 -33.33 -9.25 -16.64
C ARG A 270 -34.73 -9.29 -17.23
N GLY A 271 -35.40 -10.45 -17.19
CA GLY A 271 -36.72 -10.67 -17.77
C GLY A 271 -37.91 -10.10 -17.00
N GLY A 272 -37.68 -9.26 -15.98
CA GLY A 272 -38.77 -8.47 -15.36
C GLY A 272 -39.31 -8.98 -14.03
N ASN A 273 -38.79 -10.04 -13.46
CA ASN A 273 -39.10 -10.40 -12.07
C ASN A 273 -38.29 -9.49 -11.09
N ARG A 274 -38.64 -8.21 -11.04
CA ARG A 274 -38.17 -7.22 -10.06
C ARG A 274 -38.87 -7.43 -8.69
N ALA A 275 -39.01 -8.65 -8.25
CA ALA A 275 -39.42 -8.92 -6.89
C ALA A 275 -38.14 -9.00 -6.04
N ASN A 276 -37.93 -7.96 -5.27
CA ASN A 276 -36.92 -7.82 -4.22
C ASN A 276 -35.46 -7.60 -4.72
N VAL A 277 -35.15 -6.36 -5.06
CA VAL A 277 -33.81 -5.76 -4.88
C VAL A 277 -33.87 -4.84 -3.69
#